data_d69a730de8bcf9311c5beaf4565001c0
#
_entry.id   d69a730de8bcf9311c5beaf4565001c0
#
_cell.length_a   1.000
_cell.length_b   1.000
_cell.length_c   1.000
_cell.angle_alpha   90.00
_cell.angle_beta   90.00
_cell.angle_gamma   90.00
#
_symmetry.space_group_name_H-M   'P 1'
#
loop_
_entity.id
_entity.type
_entity.pdbx_description
1 polymer ?
#
loop_
_entity_poly.entity_id
_entity_poly.type
_entity_poly.pdbx_seq_one_letter_code
_entity_poly.pdbx_strand_id
1 'polypeptide(L)'
;WSALAFTDIAWRAQVRRRYEVLLREGSVQNQLQYGRRQAPLWVFNAMFWGLTPLCLFGYLPPWTALVAWLPVIAGGIGRMSFLAPHLPSAKLYLKVFASCLAVSVAVELASGLYEPLGPQRWWMLIVWVGYVVLLARLVRLHHARHAQNIDLLYQNQLLIQSLREQTRVAKSAA
;
A
#
# COMPACT_ATOMS: atom_id res chain seq x y z
N TRP A 1 5.42 -19.85 -6.51
CA TRP A 1 4.70 -18.68 -5.98
C TRP A 1 5.01 -18.47 -4.51
N SER A 2 4.98 -19.53 -3.70
CA SER A 2 5.30 -19.46 -2.27
C SER A 2 6.72 -18.91 -2.01
N ALA A 3 7.72 -19.35 -2.75
CA ALA A 3 9.09 -18.85 -2.62
C ALA A 3 9.20 -17.34 -2.87
N LEU A 4 8.51 -16.84 -3.89
CA LEU A 4 8.46 -15.39 -4.19
C LEU A 4 7.75 -14.60 -3.09
N ALA A 5 6.68 -15.16 -2.51
CA ALA A 5 5.99 -14.53 -1.39
C ALA A 5 6.88 -14.46 -0.14
N PHE A 6 7.61 -15.52 0.19
CA PHE A 6 8.58 -15.52 1.29
C PHE A 6 9.72 -14.53 1.09
N THR A 7 10.26 -14.45 -0.13
CA THR A 7 11.30 -13.47 -0.49
C THR A 7 10.81 -12.03 -0.31
N ASP A 8 9.59 -11.74 -0.72
CA ASP A 8 8.95 -10.45 -0.55
C ASP A 8 8.78 -10.08 0.93
N ILE A 9 8.33 -11.02 1.77
CA ILE A 9 8.18 -10.82 3.22
C ILE A 9 9.54 -10.56 3.88
N ALA A 10 10.55 -11.37 3.58
CA ALA A 10 11.89 -11.23 4.14
C ALA A 10 12.54 -9.88 3.74
N TRP A 11 12.41 -9.49 2.49
CA TRP A 11 12.91 -8.20 2.01
C TRP A 11 12.23 -7.03 2.73
N ARG A 12 10.91 -7.08 2.92
CA ARG A 12 10.19 -6.02 3.65
C ARG A 12 10.64 -5.92 5.10
N ALA A 13 10.84 -7.04 5.77
CA ALA A 13 11.36 -7.03 7.14
C ALA A 13 12.72 -6.33 7.21
N GLN A 14 13.59 -6.56 6.21
CA GLN A 14 14.88 -5.89 6.11
C GLN A 14 14.75 -4.39 5.80
N VAL A 15 13.86 -4.02 4.85
CA VAL A 15 13.58 -2.61 4.50
C VAL A 15 13.04 -1.87 5.72
N ARG A 16 12.10 -2.47 6.46
CA ARG A 16 11.54 -1.90 7.67
C ARG A 16 12.60 -1.66 8.75
N ARG A 17 13.44 -2.66 9.03
CA ARG A 17 14.54 -2.51 10.02
C ARG A 17 15.47 -1.35 9.66
N ARG A 18 15.86 -1.23 8.40
CA ARG A 18 16.71 -0.12 7.93
C ARG A 18 16.00 1.23 8.05
N TYR A 19 14.72 1.28 7.75
CA TYR A 19 13.93 2.50 7.89
C TYR A 19 13.78 2.93 9.35
N GLU A 20 13.59 1.99 10.28
CA GLU A 20 13.52 2.27 11.72
C GLU A 20 14.87 2.83 12.26
N VAL A 21 16.01 2.37 11.74
CA VAL A 21 17.32 2.96 12.07
C VAL A 21 17.41 4.41 11.56
N LEU A 22 17.04 4.65 10.30
CA LEU A 22 17.05 6.00 9.71
C LEU A 22 16.09 6.97 10.42
N LEU A 23 14.97 6.47 10.95
CA LEU A 23 14.06 7.26 11.78
C LEU A 23 14.72 7.74 13.06
N ARG A 24 15.55 6.90 13.70
CA ARG A 24 16.30 7.25 14.93
C ARG A 24 17.41 8.26 14.66
N GLU A 25 18.01 8.22 13.48
CA GLU A 25 19.04 9.18 13.04
C GLU A 25 18.48 10.58 12.73
N GLY A 26 17.15 10.75 12.64
CA GLY A 26 16.47 12.05 12.58
C GLY A 26 16.59 12.81 11.26
N SER A 27 17.25 12.27 10.23
CA SER A 27 17.42 12.93 8.93
C SER A 27 16.24 12.70 8.00
N VAL A 28 15.36 13.69 7.88
CA VAL A 28 14.20 13.65 6.95
C VAL A 28 14.65 13.44 5.50
N GLN A 29 15.77 14.03 5.10
CA GLN A 29 16.28 13.93 3.74
C GLN A 29 16.72 12.50 3.39
N ASN A 30 17.38 11.82 4.33
CA ASN A 30 17.79 10.42 4.18
C ASN A 30 16.57 9.49 4.09
N GLN A 31 15.54 9.76 4.87
CA GLN A 31 14.29 8.99 4.85
C GLN A 31 13.57 9.12 3.49
N LEU A 32 13.47 10.33 2.94
CA LEU A 32 12.86 10.57 1.62
C LEU A 32 13.66 9.89 0.51
N GLN A 33 14.99 9.99 0.54
CA GLN A 33 15.87 9.35 -0.43
C GLN A 33 15.78 7.84 -0.36
N TYR A 34 15.73 7.28 0.84
CA TYR A 34 15.55 5.85 1.05
C TYR A 34 14.21 5.36 0.49
N GLY A 35 13.10 6.08 0.77
CA GLY A 35 11.79 5.77 0.23
C GLY A 35 11.76 5.74 -1.31
N ARG A 36 12.46 6.68 -1.97
CA ARG A 36 12.60 6.71 -3.43
C ARG A 36 13.40 5.51 -3.97
N ARG A 37 14.46 5.10 -3.29
CA ARG A 37 15.28 3.93 -3.67
C ARG A 37 14.50 2.61 -3.58
N GLN A 38 13.43 2.56 -2.79
CA GLN A 38 12.56 1.39 -2.67
C GLN A 38 11.45 1.33 -3.74
N ALA A 39 11.35 2.32 -4.63
CA ALA A 39 10.34 2.34 -5.69
C ALA A 39 10.31 1.05 -6.55
N PRO A 40 11.46 0.46 -6.98
CA PRO A 40 11.46 -0.80 -7.72
C PRO A 40 10.82 -1.97 -6.95
N LEU A 41 11.03 -2.03 -5.63
CA LEU A 41 10.40 -3.05 -4.78
C LEU A 41 8.87 -2.92 -4.79
N TRP A 42 8.37 -1.70 -4.71
CA TRP A 42 6.93 -1.46 -4.75
C TRP A 42 6.32 -1.78 -6.11
N VAL A 43 7.04 -1.47 -7.19
CA VAL A 43 6.63 -1.83 -8.56
C VAL A 43 6.59 -3.36 -8.70
N PHE A 44 7.66 -4.05 -8.34
CA PHE A 44 7.70 -5.52 -8.38
C PHE A 44 6.55 -6.14 -7.59
N ASN A 45 6.31 -5.64 -6.39
CA ASN A 45 5.23 -6.12 -5.54
C ASN A 45 3.84 -5.87 -6.14
N ALA A 46 3.64 -4.70 -6.75
CA ALA A 46 2.39 -4.37 -7.44
C ALA A 46 2.15 -5.29 -8.63
N MET A 47 3.20 -5.58 -9.43
CA MET A 47 3.13 -6.53 -10.53
C MET A 47 2.80 -7.94 -10.04
N PHE A 48 3.52 -8.42 -9.02
CA PHE A 48 3.33 -9.74 -8.45
C PHE A 48 1.86 -9.97 -8.04
N TRP A 49 1.28 -9.04 -7.29
CA TRP A 49 -0.10 -9.18 -6.84
C TRP A 49 -1.13 -8.86 -7.91
N GLY A 50 -0.83 -7.93 -8.82
CA GLY A 50 -1.72 -7.61 -9.94
C GLY A 50 -1.81 -8.72 -10.98
N LEU A 51 -0.75 -9.53 -11.13
CA LEU A 51 -0.72 -10.68 -12.05
C LEU A 51 -1.11 -12.00 -11.36
N THR A 52 -1.28 -12.02 -10.04
CA THR A 52 -1.69 -13.22 -9.29
C THR A 52 -2.95 -13.88 -9.86
N PRO A 53 -3.97 -13.15 -10.30
CA PRO A 53 -5.13 -13.73 -10.95
C PRO A 53 -4.79 -14.64 -12.12
N LEU A 54 -3.93 -14.20 -13.04
CA LEU A 54 -3.52 -15.01 -14.20
C LEU A 54 -2.93 -16.37 -13.81
N CYS A 55 -2.23 -16.41 -12.66
CA CYS A 55 -1.57 -17.64 -12.21
C CYS A 55 -2.50 -18.58 -11.46
N LEU A 56 -3.58 -18.09 -10.87
CA LEU A 56 -4.43 -18.88 -9.99
C LEU A 56 -5.77 -19.24 -10.63
N PHE A 57 -6.37 -18.36 -11.40
CA PHE A 57 -7.78 -18.51 -11.78
C PHE A 57 -8.02 -19.49 -12.92
N GLY A 58 -7.09 -19.64 -13.86
CA GLY A 58 -7.22 -20.62 -14.94
C GLY A 58 -7.24 -22.08 -14.48
N TYR A 59 -6.87 -22.33 -13.22
CA TYR A 59 -6.73 -23.69 -12.67
C TYR A 59 -7.67 -23.99 -11.51
N LEU A 60 -8.43 -23.01 -11.03
CA LEU A 60 -9.26 -23.17 -9.83
C LEU A 60 -10.75 -23.19 -10.17
N PRO A 61 -11.55 -24.04 -9.51
CA PRO A 61 -13.01 -23.95 -9.57
C PRO A 61 -13.49 -22.54 -9.15
N PRO A 62 -14.64 -22.05 -9.67
CA PRO A 62 -15.09 -20.68 -9.45
C PRO A 62 -15.19 -20.24 -7.98
N TRP A 63 -15.62 -21.13 -7.10
CA TRP A 63 -15.75 -20.85 -5.68
C TRP A 63 -14.40 -20.78 -4.94
N THR A 64 -13.41 -21.61 -5.33
CA THR A 64 -12.05 -21.54 -4.79
C THR A 64 -11.30 -20.33 -5.30
N ALA A 65 -11.61 -19.89 -6.52
CA ALA A 65 -11.12 -18.63 -7.05
C ALA A 65 -11.53 -17.46 -6.15
N LEU A 66 -12.78 -17.38 -5.70
CA LEU A 66 -13.24 -16.36 -4.76
C LEU A 66 -12.44 -16.37 -3.45
N VAL A 67 -12.16 -17.53 -2.89
CA VAL A 67 -11.34 -17.65 -1.67
C VAL A 67 -9.89 -17.20 -1.92
N ALA A 68 -9.32 -17.53 -3.09
CA ALA A 68 -7.98 -17.09 -3.47
C ALA A 68 -7.86 -15.55 -3.65
N TRP A 69 -8.98 -14.86 -3.82
CA TRP A 69 -9.01 -13.39 -3.88
C TRP A 69 -8.82 -12.72 -2.52
N LEU A 70 -9.21 -13.34 -1.43
CA LEU A 70 -9.12 -12.76 -0.09
C LEU A 70 -7.69 -12.31 0.27
N PRO A 71 -6.64 -13.13 0.10
CA PRO A 71 -5.26 -12.68 0.36
C PRO A 71 -4.79 -11.56 -0.58
N VAL A 72 -5.27 -11.51 -1.82
CA VAL A 72 -4.95 -10.43 -2.76
C VAL A 72 -5.58 -9.11 -2.29
N ILE A 73 -6.85 -9.16 -1.89
CA ILE A 73 -7.59 -8.02 -1.36
C ILE A 73 -6.93 -7.54 -0.04
N ALA A 74 -6.74 -8.43 0.91
CA ALA A 74 -6.13 -8.11 2.20
C ALA A 74 -4.71 -7.58 2.04
N GLY A 75 -3.93 -8.20 1.17
CA GLY A 75 -2.58 -7.76 0.85
C GLY A 75 -2.52 -6.36 0.23
N GLY A 76 -3.41 -6.04 -0.69
CA GLY A 76 -3.51 -4.72 -1.30
C GLY A 76 -3.88 -3.64 -0.28
N ILE A 77 -4.89 -3.88 0.55
CA ILE A 77 -5.32 -2.94 1.60
C ILE A 77 -4.19 -2.71 2.61
N GLY A 78 -3.57 -3.77 3.13
CA GLY A 78 -2.47 -3.65 4.08
C GLY A 78 -1.30 -2.84 3.52
N ARG A 79 -0.94 -3.05 2.25
CA ARG A 79 0.15 -2.30 1.60
C ARG A 79 -0.17 -0.84 1.40
N MET A 80 -1.40 -0.51 1.06
CA MET A 80 -1.81 0.89 0.92
C MET A 80 -1.65 1.64 2.24
N SER A 81 -1.93 1.01 3.37
CA SER A 81 -1.72 1.60 4.69
C SER A 81 -0.25 1.90 4.97
N PHE A 82 0.67 1.00 4.57
CA PHE A 82 2.12 1.23 4.72
C PHE A 82 2.68 2.29 3.77
N LEU A 83 2.13 2.42 2.56
CA LEU A 83 2.59 3.38 1.55
C LEU A 83 1.95 4.76 1.69
N ALA A 84 0.88 4.87 2.45
CA ALA A 84 0.12 6.11 2.62
C ALA A 84 0.96 7.33 3.04
N PRO A 85 2.00 7.19 3.90
CA PRO A 85 2.88 8.31 4.24
C PRO A 85 3.61 8.89 3.02
N HIS A 86 3.94 8.07 2.01
CA HIS A 86 4.65 8.50 0.81
C HIS A 86 3.74 8.42 -0.42
N LEU A 87 2.92 9.45 -0.61
CA LEU A 87 1.90 9.50 -1.66
C LEU A 87 2.41 9.19 -3.08
N PRO A 88 3.61 9.63 -3.53
CA PRO A 88 4.13 9.26 -4.84
C PRO A 88 4.31 7.75 -5.02
N SER A 89 4.86 7.05 -4.02
CA SER A 89 5.03 5.59 -4.06
C SER A 89 3.69 4.87 -4.02
N ALA A 90 2.74 5.35 -3.24
CA ALA A 90 1.39 4.78 -3.19
C ALA A 90 0.66 4.93 -4.53
N LYS A 91 0.76 6.09 -5.17
CA LYS A 91 0.20 6.32 -6.51
C LYS A 91 0.87 5.45 -7.57
N LEU A 92 2.18 5.29 -7.53
CA LEU A 92 2.93 4.43 -8.45
C LEU A 92 2.50 2.97 -8.28
N TYR A 93 2.50 2.48 -7.05
CA TYR A 93 2.01 1.14 -6.72
C TYR A 93 0.60 0.90 -7.27
N LEU A 94 -0.33 1.80 -6.98
CA LEU A 94 -1.72 1.68 -7.41
C LEU A 94 -1.85 1.64 -8.94
N LYS A 95 -1.10 2.49 -9.65
CA LYS A 95 -1.10 2.51 -11.12
C LYS A 95 -0.61 1.18 -11.68
N VAL A 96 0.54 0.69 -11.22
CA VAL A 96 1.13 -0.56 -11.69
C VAL A 96 0.21 -1.73 -11.36
N PHE A 97 -0.29 -1.80 -10.13
CA PHE A 97 -1.20 -2.83 -9.68
C PHE A 97 -2.48 -2.86 -10.53
N ALA A 98 -3.14 -1.71 -10.72
CA ALA A 98 -4.36 -1.60 -11.51
C ALA A 98 -4.13 -1.98 -12.99
N SER A 99 -2.97 -1.58 -13.56
CA SER A 99 -2.62 -1.94 -14.95
C SER A 99 -2.38 -3.44 -15.10
N CYS A 100 -1.62 -4.07 -14.20
CA CYS A 100 -1.38 -5.52 -14.23
C CYS A 100 -2.67 -6.29 -14.04
N LEU A 101 -3.54 -5.79 -13.18
CA LEU A 101 -4.84 -6.37 -12.93
C LEU A 101 -5.76 -6.28 -14.16
N ALA A 102 -5.80 -5.11 -14.83
CA ALA A 102 -6.54 -4.94 -16.06
C ALA A 102 -6.05 -5.89 -17.15
N VAL A 103 -4.72 -6.08 -17.26
CA VAL A 103 -4.13 -7.07 -18.19
C VAL A 103 -4.57 -8.48 -17.82
N SER A 104 -4.55 -8.84 -16.53
CA SER A 104 -5.00 -10.16 -16.05
C SER A 104 -6.44 -10.42 -16.46
N VAL A 105 -7.33 -9.48 -16.18
CA VAL A 105 -8.75 -9.58 -16.54
C VAL A 105 -8.96 -9.64 -18.06
N ALA A 106 -8.20 -8.83 -18.82
CA ALA A 106 -8.31 -8.84 -20.29
C ALA A 106 -7.87 -10.19 -20.89
N VAL A 107 -6.78 -10.77 -20.39
CA VAL A 107 -6.30 -12.09 -20.84
C VAL A 107 -7.32 -13.17 -20.49
N GLU A 108 -7.87 -13.14 -19.29
CA GLU A 108 -8.90 -14.08 -18.85
C GLU A 108 -10.16 -14.01 -19.74
N LEU A 109 -10.62 -12.79 -20.06
CA LEU A 109 -11.76 -12.59 -20.94
C LEU A 109 -11.49 -13.04 -22.39
N ALA A 110 -10.26 -12.81 -22.88
CA ALA A 110 -9.88 -13.17 -24.27
C ALA A 110 -9.63 -14.68 -24.41
N SER A 111 -9.15 -15.36 -23.37
CA SER A 111 -8.80 -16.79 -23.43
C SER A 111 -10.00 -17.74 -23.38
N GLY A 112 -11.20 -17.23 -23.09
CA GLY A 112 -12.40 -18.07 -22.96
C GLY A 112 -12.36 -19.05 -21.77
N LEU A 113 -11.35 -18.96 -20.91
CA LEU A 113 -11.18 -19.85 -19.75
C LEU A 113 -12.39 -19.86 -18.79
N TYR A 114 -13.24 -18.83 -18.91
CA TYR A 114 -14.45 -18.65 -18.09
C TYR A 114 -15.75 -18.84 -18.90
N GLU A 115 -15.71 -19.48 -20.06
CA GLU A 115 -16.95 -19.79 -20.79
C GLU A 115 -18.04 -20.45 -19.93
N PRO A 116 -17.70 -21.36 -18.98
CA PRO A 116 -18.72 -21.97 -18.12
C PRO A 116 -19.40 -20.98 -17.15
N LEU A 117 -18.80 -19.80 -16.90
CA LEU A 117 -19.30 -18.83 -15.91
C LEU A 117 -20.42 -17.92 -16.43
N GLY A 118 -20.68 -17.90 -17.74
CA GLY A 118 -21.76 -17.10 -18.34
C GLY A 118 -21.76 -15.63 -17.87
N PRO A 119 -22.92 -15.09 -17.42
CA PRO A 119 -23.01 -13.69 -16.98
C PRO A 119 -22.19 -13.38 -15.71
N GLN A 120 -21.70 -14.37 -14.97
CA GLN A 120 -20.93 -14.16 -13.74
C GLN A 120 -19.59 -13.47 -13.98
N ARG A 121 -19.02 -13.57 -15.19
CA ARG A 121 -17.77 -12.87 -15.56
C ARG A 121 -17.89 -11.34 -15.44
N TRP A 122 -19.07 -10.80 -15.69
CA TRP A 122 -19.31 -9.34 -15.59
C TRP A 122 -19.30 -8.85 -14.14
N TRP A 123 -19.78 -9.66 -13.21
CA TRP A 123 -19.68 -9.38 -11.77
C TRP A 123 -18.23 -9.28 -11.29
N MET A 124 -17.37 -10.12 -11.82
CA MET A 124 -15.93 -10.04 -11.51
C MET A 124 -15.34 -8.70 -11.92
N LEU A 125 -15.66 -8.19 -13.13
CA LEU A 125 -15.22 -6.86 -13.56
C LEU A 125 -15.71 -5.76 -12.63
N ILE A 126 -16.99 -5.81 -12.23
CA ILE A 126 -17.57 -4.81 -11.32
C ILE A 126 -16.83 -4.83 -9.97
N VAL A 127 -16.61 -6.02 -9.41
CA VAL A 127 -15.85 -6.20 -8.15
C VAL A 127 -14.45 -5.63 -8.29
N TRP A 128 -13.80 -5.85 -9.41
CA TRP A 128 -12.45 -5.34 -9.68
C TRP A 128 -12.38 -3.84 -9.75
N VAL A 129 -13.22 -3.24 -10.57
CA VAL A 129 -13.27 -1.78 -10.66
C VAL A 129 -13.58 -1.18 -9.29
N GLY A 130 -14.56 -1.74 -8.58
CA GLY A 130 -14.90 -1.34 -7.22
C GLY A 130 -13.71 -1.45 -6.26
N TYR A 131 -12.93 -2.53 -6.36
CA TYR A 131 -11.75 -2.74 -5.53
C TYR A 131 -10.64 -1.71 -5.82
N VAL A 132 -10.33 -1.44 -7.08
CA VAL A 132 -9.35 -0.41 -7.45
C VAL A 132 -9.77 0.97 -6.97
N VAL A 133 -11.06 1.30 -7.13
CA VAL A 133 -11.63 2.57 -6.63
C VAL A 133 -11.54 2.64 -5.11
N LEU A 134 -11.83 1.55 -4.40
CA LEU A 134 -11.69 1.47 -2.94
C LEU A 134 -10.25 1.70 -2.51
N LEU A 135 -9.28 1.05 -3.14
CA LEU A 135 -7.85 1.25 -2.85
C LEU A 135 -7.44 2.71 -3.08
N ALA A 136 -7.89 3.33 -4.17
CA ALA A 136 -7.60 4.72 -4.47
C ALA A 136 -8.18 5.67 -3.41
N ARG A 137 -9.38 5.39 -2.91
CA ARG A 137 -9.98 6.14 -1.78
C ARG A 137 -9.22 5.95 -0.48
N LEU A 138 -8.83 4.70 -0.16
CA LEU A 138 -8.04 4.39 1.04
C LEU A 138 -6.71 5.14 1.04
N VAL A 139 -5.98 5.17 -0.07
CA VAL A 139 -4.73 5.94 -0.19
C VAL A 139 -4.93 7.41 0.16
N ARG A 140 -5.97 8.03 -0.41
CA ARG A 140 -6.27 9.46 -0.13
C ARG A 140 -6.63 9.69 1.33
N LEU A 141 -7.47 8.82 1.88
CA LEU A 141 -7.92 8.93 3.27
C LEU A 141 -6.77 8.77 4.27
N HIS A 142 -5.94 7.75 4.07
CA HIS A 142 -4.78 7.52 4.93
C HIS A 142 -3.76 8.64 4.81
N HIS A 143 -3.52 9.15 3.59
CA HIS A 143 -2.61 10.27 3.40
C HIS A 143 -3.11 11.53 4.10
N ALA A 144 -4.39 11.85 4.00
CA ALA A 144 -4.99 12.99 4.69
C ALA A 144 -4.87 12.85 6.23
N ARG A 145 -5.14 11.67 6.77
CA ARG A 145 -4.98 11.39 8.21
C ARG A 145 -3.52 11.52 8.66
N HIS A 146 -2.57 11.04 7.86
CA HIS A 146 -1.14 11.22 8.17
C HIS A 146 -0.74 12.68 8.19
N ALA A 147 -1.19 13.48 7.20
CA ALA A 147 -0.93 14.92 7.17
C ALA A 147 -1.49 15.62 8.41
N GLN A 148 -2.73 15.30 8.82
CA GLN A 148 -3.34 15.82 10.04
C GLN A 148 -2.57 15.43 11.31
N ASN A 149 -2.13 14.16 11.40
CA ASN A 149 -1.36 13.71 12.56
C ASN A 149 -0.01 14.43 12.67
N ILE A 150 0.67 14.70 11.55
CA ILE A 150 1.92 15.47 11.54
C ILE A 150 1.67 16.90 12.01
N ASP A 151 0.60 17.53 11.53
CA ASP A 151 0.23 18.89 11.94
C ASP A 151 -0.08 18.96 13.43
N LEU A 152 -0.86 18.01 13.97
CA LEU A 152 -1.14 17.92 15.40
C LEU A 152 0.12 17.70 16.23
N LEU A 153 1.05 16.85 15.78
CA LEU A 153 2.33 16.65 16.48
C LEU A 153 3.15 17.94 16.49
N TYR A 154 3.18 18.69 15.40
CA TYR A 154 3.88 19.96 15.32
C TYR A 154 3.26 21.00 16.25
N GLN A 155 1.93 21.13 16.27
CA GLN A 155 1.22 22.03 17.18
C GLN A 155 1.48 21.67 18.64
N ASN A 156 1.46 20.37 18.99
CA ASN A 156 1.78 19.91 20.35
C ASN A 156 3.22 20.26 20.76
N GLN A 157 4.19 20.14 19.83
CA GLN A 157 5.58 20.52 20.11
C GLN A 157 5.70 22.03 20.37
N LEU A 158 5.05 22.86 19.57
CA LEU A 158 5.01 24.32 19.78
C LEU A 158 4.39 24.67 21.14
N LEU A 159 3.31 24.01 21.51
CA LEU A 159 2.65 24.22 22.79
C LEU A 159 3.58 23.87 23.97
N ILE A 160 4.26 22.73 23.90
CA ILE A 160 5.24 22.30 24.91
C ILE A 160 6.39 23.30 25.03
N GLN A 161 6.89 23.82 23.90
CA GLN A 161 7.94 24.83 23.91
C GLN A 161 7.47 26.14 24.56
N SER A 162 6.28 26.60 24.22
CA SER A 162 5.70 27.82 24.82
C SER A 162 5.49 27.68 26.35
N LEU A 163 5.00 26.54 26.80
CA LEU A 163 4.84 26.25 28.22
C LEU A 163 6.17 26.19 28.98
N ARG A 164 7.20 25.61 28.36
CA ARG A 164 8.56 25.58 28.95
C ARG A 164 9.14 26.99 29.09
N GLU A 165 8.95 27.85 28.10
CA GLU A 165 9.42 29.22 28.13
C GLU A 165 8.68 30.04 29.19
N GLN A 166 7.34 29.92 29.29
CA GLN A 166 6.55 30.55 30.36
C GLN A 166 7.01 30.12 31.74
N THR A 167 7.26 28.82 31.93
CA THR A 167 7.74 28.27 33.20
C THR A 167 9.13 28.81 33.55
N ARG A 168 10.00 28.97 32.54
CA ARG A 168 11.34 29.55 32.72
C ARG A 168 11.28 31.01 33.14
N VAL A 169 10.45 31.81 32.46
CA VAL A 169 10.23 33.22 32.82
C VAL A 169 9.67 33.34 34.23
N ALA A 170 8.68 32.56 34.58
CA ALA A 170 8.07 32.58 35.92
C ALA A 170 9.11 32.22 37.03
N LYS A 171 10.00 31.24 36.78
CA LYS A 171 11.06 30.87 37.71
C LYS A 171 12.17 31.91 37.83
N SER A 172 12.41 32.72 36.80
CA SER A 172 13.40 33.80 36.85
C SER A 172 12.87 35.10 37.49
N ALA A 173 11.56 35.19 37.65
CA ALA A 173 10.90 36.34 38.31
C ALA A 173 10.61 36.12 39.80
N ALA A 174 10.74 34.90 40.30
CA ALA A 174 10.58 34.52 41.72
C ALA A 174 11.93 34.46 42.42
#